data_17e27c81bdb636d1e4e03ebb9ad7b6f4
#
_entry.id   17e27c81bdb636d1e4e03ebb9ad7b6f4
#
_cell.length_a   1.000
_cell.length_b   1.000
_cell.length_c   1.000
_cell.angle_alpha   90.00
_cell.angle_beta   90.00
_cell.angle_gamma   90.00
#
_symmetry.space_group_name_H-M   'P 1'
#
loop_
_entity.id
_entity.type
_entity.pdbx_description
1 polymer ?
#
loop_
_entity_poly.entity_id
_entity_poly.type
_entity_poly.pdbx_seq_one_letter_code
_entity_poly.pdbx_strand_id
1 'polypeptide(L)'
;DRPAIPIQSLWTIKPDGTNLAGYFGNRVLSPGTFMEVLPIPGTTKVVCTMTGHNGPARGALSVIDRERGVNAQEAIENITPDVPVPKVEEGNGNTDGAKQYSSPVPLDAERLLASIRGPVLVRDFAGGCQSLALPAPEDGLQWFCAQPVAPRTRPPAVSRYQPREQDGKFATLFLQDVYRGLEPGVDRGEIKRLRVVREMPKTVRIDPAMRAFGFQFPVVSCGATYAPKDVLGEVPVEPDGS
;
A
#
# COMPACT_ATOMS: atom_id res chain seq x y z
N ASP A 1 -19.62 3.75 -18.10
CA ASP A 1 -19.08 3.21 -16.84
C ASP A 1 -17.58 3.23 -16.91
N ARG A 2 -16.95 4.16 -16.21
CA ARG A 2 -15.50 4.09 -16.02
C ARG A 2 -15.25 2.95 -15.04
N PRO A 3 -14.41 1.97 -15.36
CA PRO A 3 -13.95 1.03 -14.35
C PRO A 3 -13.36 1.84 -13.20
N ALA A 4 -13.71 1.48 -11.97
CA ALA A 4 -13.18 2.12 -10.78
C ALA A 4 -11.66 2.25 -10.92
N ILE A 5 -11.14 3.46 -10.81
CA ILE A 5 -9.69 3.68 -10.85
C ILE A 5 -9.11 2.90 -9.68
N PRO A 6 -8.18 1.97 -9.92
CA PRO A 6 -7.63 1.19 -8.83
C PRO A 6 -6.92 2.13 -7.85
N ILE A 7 -7.27 1.98 -6.58
CA ILE A 7 -6.60 2.67 -5.49
C ILE A 7 -5.16 2.17 -5.43
N GLN A 8 -4.24 3.07 -5.18
CA GLN A 8 -2.88 2.71 -4.87
C GLN A 8 -2.82 2.21 -3.43
N SER A 9 -3.04 0.91 -3.27
CA SER A 9 -3.01 0.24 -1.98
C SER A 9 -1.60 0.16 -1.39
N LEU A 10 -1.54 -0.04 -0.08
CA LEU A 10 -0.28 -0.23 0.63
C LEU A 10 0.19 -1.68 0.52
N TRP A 11 1.48 -1.85 0.36
CA TRP A 11 2.14 -3.15 0.25
C TRP A 11 3.31 -3.24 1.22
N THR A 12 3.62 -4.43 1.64
CA THR A 12 4.82 -4.76 2.41
C THR A 12 5.73 -5.66 1.60
N ILE A 13 7.02 -5.51 1.83
CA ILE A 13 8.05 -6.37 1.29
C ILE A 13 9.17 -6.50 2.32
N LYS A 14 9.77 -7.67 2.44
CA LYS A 14 10.95 -7.84 3.28
C LYS A 14 12.17 -7.14 2.68
N PRO A 15 13.15 -6.75 3.50
CA PRO A 15 14.36 -6.08 3.01
C PRO A 15 15.18 -6.87 1.97
N ASP A 16 15.03 -8.19 1.93
CA ASP A 16 15.64 -9.07 0.94
C ASP A 16 14.84 -9.20 -0.36
N GLY A 17 13.73 -8.47 -0.49
CA GLY A 17 12.85 -8.50 -1.66
C GLY A 17 11.82 -9.62 -1.66
N THR A 18 11.77 -10.46 -0.63
CA THR A 18 10.80 -11.56 -0.52
C THR A 18 9.53 -11.13 0.20
N ASN A 19 8.50 -11.97 0.17
CA ASN A 19 7.22 -11.79 0.87
C ASN A 19 6.52 -10.47 0.52
N LEU A 20 6.45 -10.12 -0.76
CA LEU A 20 5.58 -9.05 -1.22
C LEU A 20 4.12 -9.40 -0.89
N ALA A 21 3.45 -8.57 -0.11
CA ALA A 21 2.07 -8.79 0.32
C ALA A 21 1.30 -7.47 0.40
N GLY A 22 0.00 -7.53 0.07
CA GLY A 22 -0.91 -6.41 0.30
C GLY A 22 -1.01 -6.10 1.79
N TYR A 23 -0.84 -4.84 2.13
CA TYR A 23 -0.94 -4.38 3.52
C TYR A 23 -2.33 -3.84 3.84
N PHE A 24 -2.83 -2.90 3.01
CA PHE A 24 -4.11 -2.23 3.26
C PHE A 24 -4.65 -1.54 2.00
N GLY A 25 -5.96 -1.41 1.88
CA GLY A 25 -6.60 -0.37 1.09
C GLY A 25 -6.97 -0.72 -0.35
N ASN A 26 -7.12 -2.00 -0.68
CA ASN A 26 -7.49 -2.40 -2.06
C ASN A 26 -8.95 -2.10 -2.44
N ARG A 27 -9.82 -1.77 -1.47
CA ARG A 27 -11.28 -1.60 -1.69
C ARG A 27 -11.87 -0.37 -0.99
N VAL A 28 -11.06 0.55 -0.51
CA VAL A 28 -11.55 1.79 0.11
C VAL A 28 -12.02 2.78 -0.96
N LEU A 29 -12.94 3.68 -0.61
CA LEU A 29 -13.48 4.69 -1.51
C LEU A 29 -12.75 6.04 -1.42
N SER A 30 -11.97 6.21 -0.39
CA SER A 30 -11.15 7.39 -0.09
C SER A 30 -9.98 6.99 0.80
N PRO A 31 -8.78 7.52 0.59
CA PRO A 31 -8.34 8.43 -0.46
C PRO A 31 -8.09 7.73 -1.80
N GLY A 32 -7.75 8.50 -2.84
CA GLY A 32 -7.26 7.96 -4.10
C GLY A 32 -5.88 7.34 -4.01
N THR A 33 -5.03 7.85 -3.10
CA THR A 33 -3.63 7.40 -2.92
C THR A 33 -3.16 7.59 -1.48
N PHE A 34 -2.41 6.61 -0.99
CA PHE A 34 -1.64 6.69 0.25
C PHE A 34 -0.16 6.89 -0.07
N MET A 35 0.48 7.84 0.57
CA MET A 35 1.89 8.16 0.38
C MET A 35 2.64 8.28 1.71
N GLU A 36 3.97 8.12 1.67
CA GLU A 36 4.87 8.39 2.80
C GLU A 36 4.49 7.62 4.08
N VAL A 37 4.20 6.33 3.92
CA VAL A 37 3.70 5.48 5.01
C VAL A 37 4.81 5.08 5.95
N LEU A 38 4.62 5.35 7.24
CA LEU A 38 5.55 4.94 8.30
C LEU A 38 4.81 4.27 9.46
N PRO A 39 5.42 3.25 10.10
CA PRO A 39 4.85 2.61 11.29
C PRO A 39 4.91 3.57 12.49
N ILE A 40 3.85 3.55 13.30
CA ILE A 40 3.80 4.28 14.57
C ILE A 40 4.45 3.41 15.66
N PRO A 41 5.53 3.87 16.30
CA PRO A 41 6.25 3.09 17.30
C PRO A 41 5.35 2.60 18.44
N GLY A 42 5.53 1.35 18.85
CA GLY A 42 4.76 0.74 19.93
C GLY A 42 3.32 0.39 19.60
N THR A 43 2.91 0.49 18.32
CA THR A 43 1.55 0.16 17.87
C THR A 43 1.59 -0.76 16.64
N THR A 44 0.41 -1.27 16.25
CA THR A 44 0.18 -1.99 14.98
C THR A 44 -0.24 -1.06 13.84
N LYS A 45 -0.31 0.25 14.11
CA LYS A 45 -0.82 1.28 13.20
C LYS A 45 0.28 1.90 12.35
N VAL A 46 -0.13 2.50 11.26
CA VAL A 46 0.74 3.32 10.41
C VAL A 46 0.16 4.72 10.23
N VAL A 47 1.02 5.69 10.00
CA VAL A 47 0.63 7.03 9.56
C VAL A 47 1.01 7.23 8.10
N CYS A 48 0.22 8.00 7.36
CA CYS A 48 0.51 8.32 5.97
C CYS A 48 -0.11 9.66 5.53
N THR A 49 0.32 10.12 4.37
CA THR A 49 -0.30 11.22 3.63
C THR A 49 -1.38 10.68 2.70
N MET A 50 -2.56 11.28 2.73
CA MET A 50 -3.68 10.98 1.82
C MET A 50 -3.80 12.04 0.75
N THR A 51 -3.86 11.62 -0.52
CA THR A 51 -4.00 12.53 -1.66
C THR A 51 -4.89 11.93 -2.75
N GLY A 52 -5.17 12.69 -3.79
CA GLY A 52 -5.87 12.21 -4.97
C GLY A 52 -5.02 11.25 -5.82
N HIS A 53 -5.63 10.57 -6.78
CA HIS A 53 -5.00 9.50 -7.58
C HIS A 53 -3.69 9.94 -8.24
N ASN A 54 -3.50 11.03 -8.78
CA ASN A 54 -2.23 11.55 -9.30
C ASN A 54 -1.82 12.85 -8.58
N GLY A 55 -2.27 13.00 -7.34
CA GLY A 55 -1.96 14.18 -6.54
C GLY A 55 -0.49 14.23 -6.13
N PRO A 56 -0.02 15.40 -5.73
CA PRO A 56 1.30 15.53 -5.14
C PRO A 56 1.38 14.81 -3.80
N ALA A 57 2.60 14.51 -3.31
CA ALA A 57 2.84 13.89 -2.00
C ALA A 57 2.51 14.85 -0.83
N ARG A 58 1.34 15.41 -0.84
CA ARG A 58 0.80 16.31 0.19
C ARG A 58 -0.74 16.25 0.20
N GLY A 59 -1.32 16.45 1.36
CA GLY A 59 -2.76 16.38 1.56
C GLY A 59 -3.12 16.29 3.04
N ALA A 60 -4.12 15.50 3.36
CA ALA A 60 -4.48 15.16 4.72
C ALA A 60 -3.56 14.08 5.29
N LEU A 61 -3.41 14.05 6.60
CA LEU A 61 -2.72 12.97 7.29
C LEU A 61 -3.73 11.97 7.85
N SER A 62 -3.39 10.68 7.79
CA SER A 62 -4.20 9.64 8.40
C SER A 62 -3.41 8.66 9.22
N VAL A 63 -4.09 8.08 10.21
CA VAL A 63 -3.69 6.85 10.87
C VAL A 63 -4.51 5.71 10.30
N ILE A 64 -3.85 4.61 9.98
CA ILE A 64 -4.49 3.38 9.49
C ILE A 64 -4.32 2.30 10.55
N ASP A 65 -5.47 1.78 10.99
CA ASP A 65 -5.57 0.70 11.98
C ASP A 65 -6.10 -0.58 11.30
N ARG A 66 -5.19 -1.47 10.93
CA ARG A 66 -5.55 -2.73 10.26
C ARG A 66 -6.39 -3.68 11.10
N GLU A 67 -6.40 -3.53 12.43
CA GLU A 67 -7.22 -4.36 13.31
C GLU A 67 -8.72 -4.10 13.08
N ARG A 68 -9.05 -2.94 12.52
CA ARG A 68 -10.41 -2.59 12.11
C ARG A 68 -10.81 -3.14 10.73
N GLY A 69 -9.87 -3.82 10.05
CA GLY A 69 -10.06 -4.46 8.75
C GLY A 69 -9.08 -3.95 7.68
N VAL A 70 -8.53 -4.87 6.89
CA VAL A 70 -7.49 -4.56 5.88
C VAL A 70 -8.02 -3.83 4.64
N ASN A 71 -9.34 -3.75 4.46
CA ASN A 71 -10.02 -3.05 3.37
C ASN A 71 -11.18 -2.18 3.87
N ALA A 72 -11.27 -1.97 5.17
CA ALA A 72 -12.35 -1.21 5.77
C ALA A 72 -12.08 0.30 5.68
N GLN A 73 -13.06 1.08 5.23
CA GLN A 73 -12.96 2.54 5.19
C GLN A 73 -12.80 3.12 6.60
N GLU A 74 -13.44 2.51 7.58
CA GLU A 74 -13.39 2.88 9.00
C GLU A 74 -12.04 2.64 9.67
N ALA A 75 -11.16 1.88 9.03
CA ALA A 75 -9.79 1.70 9.48
C ALA A 75 -8.90 2.93 9.22
N ILE A 76 -9.38 3.88 8.42
CA ILE A 76 -8.70 5.12 8.07
C ILE A 76 -9.27 6.25 8.94
N GLU A 77 -8.43 6.80 9.78
CA GLU A 77 -8.74 7.98 10.60
C GLU A 77 -8.03 9.20 10.02
N ASN A 78 -8.78 10.21 9.55
CA ASN A 78 -8.20 11.49 9.15
C ASN A 78 -7.86 12.32 10.40
N ILE A 79 -6.58 12.45 10.71
CA ILE A 79 -6.10 13.24 11.85
C ILE A 79 -5.93 14.74 11.53
N THR A 80 -6.29 15.15 10.32
CA THR A 80 -6.31 16.56 9.86
C THR A 80 -7.66 16.88 9.22
N PRO A 81 -8.76 16.90 9.99
CA PRO A 81 -10.12 16.97 9.45
C PRO A 81 -10.43 18.28 8.70
N ASP A 82 -9.62 19.30 8.89
CA ASP A 82 -9.66 20.57 8.15
C ASP A 82 -9.06 20.49 6.74
N VAL A 83 -8.44 19.37 6.39
CA VAL A 83 -7.90 19.10 5.04
C VAL A 83 -8.80 18.11 4.31
N PRO A 84 -9.37 18.50 3.17
CA PRO A 84 -10.23 17.61 2.40
C PRO A 84 -9.47 16.41 1.85
N VAL A 85 -10.13 15.26 1.82
CA VAL A 85 -9.59 14.02 1.27
C VAL A 85 -10.36 13.68 -0.01
N PRO A 86 -9.69 13.63 -1.16
CA PRO A 86 -10.35 13.28 -2.42
C PRO A 86 -10.87 11.83 -2.40
N LYS A 87 -12.06 11.62 -2.95
CA LYS A 87 -12.57 10.29 -3.22
C LYS A 87 -11.90 9.71 -4.46
N VAL A 88 -11.92 8.39 -4.58
CA VAL A 88 -11.35 7.68 -5.74
C VAL A 88 -11.96 8.14 -7.05
N GLU A 89 -13.27 8.35 -7.07
CA GLU A 89 -14.02 8.80 -8.24
C GLU A 89 -13.69 10.24 -8.70
N GLU A 90 -13.14 11.06 -7.81
CA GLU A 90 -12.75 12.44 -8.09
C GLU A 90 -11.38 12.54 -8.78
N GLY A 91 -10.71 11.41 -9.00
CA GLY A 91 -9.41 11.37 -9.66
C GLY A 91 -8.33 12.09 -8.84
N ASN A 92 -7.76 13.16 -9.39
CA ASN A 92 -6.73 13.93 -8.70
C ASN A 92 -7.26 14.70 -7.48
N GLY A 93 -8.57 14.95 -7.43
CA GLY A 93 -9.20 15.76 -6.40
C GLY A 93 -8.69 17.20 -6.37
N ASN A 94 -9.32 18.03 -5.57
CA ASN A 94 -8.82 19.39 -5.31
C ASN A 94 -7.84 19.36 -4.15
N THR A 95 -6.55 19.39 -4.46
CA THR A 95 -5.47 19.44 -3.48
C THR A 95 -4.91 20.85 -3.26
N ASP A 96 -5.54 21.88 -3.82
CA ASP A 96 -5.04 23.26 -3.81
C ASP A 96 -5.39 24.05 -2.53
N GLY A 97 -5.95 23.40 -1.55
CA GLY A 97 -6.27 23.99 -0.24
C GLY A 97 -5.07 24.61 0.46
N ALA A 98 -5.31 25.64 1.27
CA ALA A 98 -4.28 26.41 1.98
C ALA A 98 -3.48 25.58 3.01
N LYS A 99 -4.07 24.52 3.54
CA LYS A 99 -3.43 23.62 4.50
C LYS A 99 -3.25 22.24 3.87
N GLN A 100 -2.02 21.86 3.63
CA GLN A 100 -1.67 20.53 3.13
C GLN A 100 -0.42 20.06 3.84
N TYR A 101 -0.52 18.90 4.43
CA TYR A 101 0.58 18.25 5.15
C TYR A 101 1.30 17.27 4.22
N SER A 102 2.55 17.01 4.55
CA SER A 102 3.38 15.99 3.92
C SER A 102 4.38 15.43 4.92
N SER A 103 5.00 14.32 4.53
CA SER A 103 6.12 13.71 5.25
C SER A 103 5.84 13.47 6.73
N PRO A 104 4.76 12.79 7.12
CA PRO A 104 4.50 12.46 8.50
C PRO A 104 5.55 11.48 9.04
N VAL A 105 6.29 11.87 10.07
CA VAL A 105 7.31 11.02 10.69
C VAL A 105 6.97 10.83 12.17
N PRO A 106 6.52 9.64 12.59
CA PRO A 106 6.23 9.37 13.99
C PRO A 106 7.46 9.55 14.89
N LEU A 107 7.30 10.27 15.96
CA LEU A 107 8.30 10.39 17.03
C LEU A 107 8.13 9.29 18.07
N ASP A 108 6.89 9.01 18.41
CA ASP A 108 6.44 8.02 19.39
C ASP A 108 4.97 7.61 19.07
N ALA A 109 4.29 6.97 20.02
CA ALA A 109 2.90 6.57 19.88
C ALA A 109 1.90 7.76 19.91
N GLU A 110 2.33 8.93 20.34
CA GLU A 110 1.46 10.08 20.58
C GLU A 110 1.75 11.25 19.62
N ARG A 111 2.98 11.37 19.13
CA ARG A 111 3.46 12.56 18.40
C ARG A 111 4.14 12.21 17.10
N LEU A 112 4.05 13.15 16.14
CA LEU A 112 4.70 13.07 14.85
C LEU A 112 5.28 14.41 14.41
N LEU A 113 6.27 14.38 13.52
CA LEU A 113 6.65 15.51 12.69
C LEU A 113 5.80 15.51 11.43
N ALA A 114 5.45 16.68 10.94
CA ALA A 114 4.84 16.84 9.62
C ALA A 114 5.27 18.17 9.01
N SER A 115 5.46 18.19 7.69
CA SER A 115 5.71 19.44 6.96
C SER A 115 4.39 20.06 6.52
N ILE A 116 4.32 21.40 6.57
CA ILE A 116 3.19 22.18 6.05
C ILE A 116 3.70 23.34 5.20
N ARG A 117 3.78 23.15 3.90
CA ARG A 117 4.19 24.19 2.93
C ARG A 117 5.47 24.96 3.32
N GLY A 118 6.47 24.27 3.86
CA GLY A 118 7.75 24.85 4.24
C GLY A 118 8.17 24.51 5.66
N PRO A 119 7.46 24.99 6.71
CA PRO A 119 7.82 24.66 8.08
C PRO A 119 7.57 23.19 8.44
N VAL A 120 8.30 22.69 9.43
CA VAL A 120 8.07 21.40 10.07
C VAL A 120 7.43 21.62 11.43
N LEU A 121 6.39 20.88 11.69
CA LEU A 121 5.61 20.95 12.92
C LEU A 121 5.76 19.65 13.71
N VAL A 122 5.75 19.76 15.03
CA VAL A 122 5.42 18.67 15.93
C VAL A 122 3.92 18.76 16.23
N ARG A 123 3.21 17.67 16.04
CA ARG A 123 1.79 17.57 16.42
C ARG A 123 1.51 16.25 17.11
N ASP A 124 0.45 16.20 17.90
CA ASP A 124 -0.10 14.94 18.38
C ASP A 124 -1.04 14.29 17.33
N PHE A 125 -1.25 12.99 17.48
CA PHE A 125 -2.17 12.26 16.60
C PHE A 125 -3.63 12.65 16.82
N ALA A 126 -3.98 13.11 18.01
CA ALA A 126 -5.34 13.56 18.34
C ALA A 126 -5.68 14.94 17.74
N GLY A 127 -4.69 15.67 17.24
CA GLY A 127 -4.89 16.99 16.63
C GLY A 127 -5.08 18.14 17.63
N GLY A 128 -4.92 17.87 18.93
CA GLY A 128 -5.14 18.85 19.97
C GLY A 128 -3.96 19.80 20.23
N CYS A 129 -2.75 19.38 19.84
CA CYS A 129 -1.53 20.15 20.07
C CYS A 129 -0.65 20.19 18.82
N GLN A 130 -0.16 21.39 18.51
CA GLN A 130 0.76 21.59 17.40
C GLN A 130 1.75 22.69 17.74
N SER A 131 3.03 22.45 17.49
CA SER A 131 4.10 23.43 17.70
C SER A 131 5.08 23.46 16.52
N LEU A 132 5.72 24.62 16.32
CA LEU A 132 6.74 24.78 15.30
C LEU A 132 8.02 24.07 15.72
N ALA A 133 8.50 23.13 14.87
CA ALA A 133 9.80 22.47 15.04
C ALA A 133 10.90 23.19 14.24
N LEU A 134 10.62 23.49 12.97
CA LEU A 134 11.53 24.22 12.09
C LEU A 134 10.74 25.27 11.31
N PRO A 135 11.20 26.54 11.24
CA PRO A 135 10.58 27.54 10.37
C PRO A 135 10.77 27.16 8.89
N ALA A 136 9.98 27.76 8.01
CA ALA A 136 10.19 27.63 6.58
C ALA A 136 11.59 28.15 6.19
N PRO A 137 12.27 27.54 5.22
CA PRO A 137 13.49 28.10 4.64
C PRO A 137 13.24 29.47 4.00
N GLU A 138 14.24 30.36 4.07
CA GLU A 138 14.11 31.73 3.53
C GLU A 138 14.08 31.80 2.01
N ASP A 139 14.61 30.80 1.33
CA ASP A 139 14.74 30.71 -0.14
C ASP A 139 13.46 30.17 -0.84
N GLY A 140 12.35 30.01 -0.11
CA GLY A 140 11.11 29.45 -0.64
C GLY A 140 11.13 27.93 -0.86
N LEU A 141 12.19 27.25 -0.44
CA LEU A 141 12.25 25.80 -0.40
C LEU A 141 11.31 25.22 0.66
N GLN A 142 11.22 23.91 0.71
CA GLN A 142 10.40 23.18 1.67
C GLN A 142 11.23 22.09 2.35
N TRP A 143 10.98 21.86 3.63
CA TRP A 143 11.51 20.71 4.33
C TRP A 143 10.68 19.48 3.99
N PHE A 144 11.35 18.37 3.66
CA PHE A 144 10.75 17.07 3.45
C PHE A 144 11.40 16.03 4.34
N CYS A 145 10.60 15.05 4.78
CA CYS A 145 11.07 13.87 5.48
C CYS A 145 11.99 14.18 6.65
N ALA A 146 11.68 15.23 7.43
CA ALA A 146 12.43 15.56 8.62
C ALA A 146 12.41 14.39 9.60
N GLN A 147 13.57 13.89 9.98
CA GLN A 147 13.69 12.73 10.86
C GLN A 147 14.48 13.08 12.11
N PRO A 148 14.04 12.61 13.28
CA PRO A 148 14.82 12.78 14.51
C PRO A 148 16.09 11.91 14.44
N VAL A 149 17.20 12.47 14.86
CA VAL A 149 18.42 11.71 15.13
C VAL A 149 18.30 11.12 16.54
N ALA A 150 17.89 9.89 16.63
CA ALA A 150 17.67 9.20 17.89
C ALA A 150 18.11 7.72 17.80
N PRO A 151 18.49 7.09 18.91
CA PRO A 151 18.69 5.66 18.96
C PRO A 151 17.43 4.93 18.49
N ARG A 152 17.62 3.93 17.65
CA ARG A 152 16.51 3.07 17.17
C ARG A 152 16.76 1.63 17.58
N THR A 153 15.70 0.90 17.90
CA THR A 153 15.77 -0.53 18.07
C THR A 153 16.28 -1.16 16.78
N ARG A 154 17.33 -1.97 16.91
CA ARG A 154 17.84 -2.72 15.76
C ARG A 154 16.73 -3.62 15.22
N PRO A 155 16.41 -3.56 13.91
CA PRO A 155 15.45 -4.49 13.33
C PRO A 155 15.87 -5.94 13.60
N PRO A 156 14.92 -6.86 13.82
CA PRO A 156 15.24 -8.26 13.98
C PRO A 156 16.00 -8.76 12.74
N ALA A 157 17.01 -9.56 12.96
CA ALA A 157 17.69 -10.22 11.85
C ALA A 157 16.68 -11.17 11.18
N VAL A 158 16.25 -10.83 9.98
CA VAL A 158 15.44 -11.73 9.18
C VAL A 158 16.35 -12.81 8.67
N SER A 159 16.07 -14.07 9.03
CA SER A 159 16.78 -15.22 8.46
C SER A 159 16.63 -15.14 6.94
N ARG A 160 17.73 -14.98 6.23
CA ARG A 160 17.70 -15.10 4.79
C ARG A 160 17.31 -16.53 4.47
N TYR A 161 16.25 -16.68 3.70
CA TYR A 161 15.98 -17.96 3.07
C TYR A 161 17.23 -18.28 2.23
N GLN A 162 17.98 -19.29 2.66
CA GLN A 162 19.03 -19.84 1.81
C GLN A 162 18.42 -21.03 1.08
N PRO A 163 18.23 -20.96 -0.23
CA PRO A 163 17.80 -22.11 -1.01
C PRO A 163 18.74 -23.27 -0.72
N ARG A 164 18.20 -24.43 -0.37
CA ARG A 164 18.99 -25.66 -0.34
C ARG A 164 19.48 -25.93 -1.75
N GLU A 165 20.59 -26.63 -1.90
CA GLU A 165 21.15 -26.97 -3.22
C GLU A 165 20.13 -27.63 -4.18
N GLN A 166 19.09 -28.26 -3.65
CA GLN A 166 18.00 -28.88 -4.40
C GLN A 166 16.87 -27.87 -4.77
N ASP A 167 16.81 -26.71 -4.15
CA ASP A 167 15.71 -25.76 -4.29
C ASP A 167 15.73 -25.01 -5.65
N GLY A 168 16.83 -25.12 -6.41
CA GLY A 168 16.92 -24.52 -7.75
C GLY A 168 16.06 -25.23 -8.83
N LYS A 169 15.49 -26.41 -8.55
CA LYS A 169 14.72 -27.20 -9.51
C LYS A 169 13.23 -27.20 -9.24
N PHE A 170 12.82 -26.97 -7.99
CA PHE A 170 11.43 -27.10 -7.58
C PHE A 170 11.04 -25.88 -6.71
N ALA A 171 9.82 -25.41 -6.90
CA ALA A 171 9.17 -24.45 -6.03
C ALA A 171 8.06 -25.17 -5.24
N THR A 172 7.92 -24.86 -3.96
CA THR A 172 6.81 -25.36 -3.14
C THR A 172 5.75 -24.28 -3.03
N LEU A 173 4.53 -24.61 -3.48
CA LEU A 173 3.34 -23.81 -3.24
C LEU A 173 2.64 -24.39 -2.02
N PHE A 174 2.31 -23.57 -1.06
CA PHE A 174 1.58 -23.96 0.13
C PHE A 174 0.23 -23.25 0.21
N LEU A 175 -0.82 -24.04 0.27
CA LEU A 175 -2.18 -23.58 0.50
C LEU A 175 -2.71 -24.26 1.76
N GLN A 176 -3.11 -23.49 2.75
CA GLN A 176 -3.58 -24.03 4.03
C GLN A 176 -5.00 -24.58 3.94
N ASP A 177 -5.90 -23.87 3.27
CA ASP A 177 -7.31 -24.23 3.11
C ASP A 177 -7.90 -23.47 1.93
N VAL A 178 -8.27 -24.21 0.88
CA VAL A 178 -8.84 -23.66 -0.36
C VAL A 178 -10.21 -23.02 -0.15
N TYR A 179 -10.94 -23.43 0.88
CA TYR A 179 -12.29 -22.94 1.15
C TYR A 179 -12.34 -21.64 1.95
N ARG A 180 -11.22 -21.24 2.54
CA ARG A 180 -11.18 -20.05 3.38
C ARG A 180 -11.50 -18.79 2.58
N GLY A 181 -12.62 -18.17 2.93
CA GLY A 181 -13.11 -16.95 2.26
C GLY A 181 -14.05 -17.21 1.08
N LEU A 182 -14.39 -18.46 0.79
CA LEU A 182 -15.38 -18.84 -0.22
C LEU A 182 -16.76 -19.12 0.37
N GLU A 183 -16.87 -19.25 1.68
CA GLU A 183 -18.13 -19.47 2.38
C GLU A 183 -19.01 -18.21 2.37
N PRO A 184 -20.35 -18.37 2.24
CA PRO A 184 -21.11 -19.61 2.13
C PRO A 184 -21.31 -20.12 0.67
N GLY A 185 -20.60 -19.58 -0.30
CA GLY A 185 -20.87 -19.83 -1.72
C GLY A 185 -20.33 -21.17 -2.28
N VAL A 186 -19.39 -21.80 -1.57
CA VAL A 186 -18.77 -23.06 -2.01
C VAL A 186 -18.67 -24.00 -0.81
N ASP A 187 -19.27 -25.20 -0.93
CA ASP A 187 -19.23 -26.19 0.12
C ASP A 187 -17.91 -26.98 0.15
N ARG A 188 -17.52 -27.43 1.35
CA ARG A 188 -16.34 -28.28 1.50
C ARG A 188 -16.49 -29.57 0.71
N GLY A 189 -15.48 -29.91 -0.04
CA GLY A 189 -15.47 -31.08 -0.92
C GLY A 189 -15.94 -30.80 -2.34
N GLU A 190 -16.41 -29.61 -2.67
CA GLU A 190 -16.73 -29.25 -4.07
C GLU A 190 -15.49 -29.03 -4.91
N ILE A 191 -14.46 -28.38 -4.36
CA ILE A 191 -13.20 -28.16 -5.04
C ILE A 191 -12.39 -29.45 -5.01
N LYS A 192 -12.13 -30.02 -6.18
CA LYS A 192 -11.42 -31.30 -6.31
C LYS A 192 -9.97 -31.13 -6.70
N ARG A 193 -9.66 -30.04 -7.41
CA ARG A 193 -8.32 -29.78 -7.96
C ARG A 193 -8.01 -28.31 -7.96
N LEU A 194 -6.75 -27.99 -7.76
CA LEU A 194 -6.17 -26.67 -7.99
C LEU A 194 -5.35 -26.69 -9.27
N ARG A 195 -5.51 -25.64 -10.05
CA ARG A 195 -4.70 -25.42 -11.24
C ARG A 195 -3.59 -24.44 -10.93
N VAL A 196 -2.36 -24.84 -11.16
CA VAL A 196 -1.20 -23.97 -11.07
C VAL A 196 -1.04 -23.25 -12.40
N VAL A 197 -1.15 -21.93 -12.36
CA VAL A 197 -1.00 -21.08 -13.56
C VAL A 197 0.16 -20.11 -13.37
N ARG A 198 0.88 -19.87 -14.45
CA ARG A 198 1.95 -18.87 -14.53
C ARG A 198 1.48 -17.73 -15.43
N GLU A 199 1.66 -16.52 -14.99
CA GLU A 199 1.56 -15.38 -15.88
C GLU A 199 2.74 -15.39 -16.87
N MET A 200 2.42 -15.34 -18.14
CA MET A 200 3.47 -15.32 -19.16
C MET A 200 4.19 -13.99 -19.14
N PRO A 201 5.52 -13.98 -19.10
CA PRO A 201 6.28 -12.76 -19.20
C PRO A 201 6.00 -12.08 -20.54
N LYS A 202 5.96 -10.77 -20.52
CA LYS A 202 5.82 -9.97 -21.73
C LYS A 202 7.07 -10.10 -22.58
N THR A 203 6.94 -10.69 -23.75
CA THR A 203 8.04 -10.96 -24.67
C THR A 203 8.19 -9.89 -25.75
N VAL A 204 7.18 -9.02 -25.93
CA VAL A 204 7.18 -8.00 -26.98
C VAL A 204 7.41 -6.62 -26.35
N ARG A 205 8.34 -5.88 -26.90
CA ARG A 205 8.58 -4.48 -26.56
C ARG A 205 7.46 -3.63 -27.15
N ILE A 206 6.70 -2.93 -26.31
CA ILE A 206 5.69 -1.99 -26.80
C ILE A 206 6.35 -0.65 -27.08
N ASP A 207 6.05 -0.10 -28.26
CA ASP A 207 6.43 1.26 -28.60
C ASP A 207 5.82 2.24 -27.59
N PRO A 208 6.64 3.07 -26.93
CA PRO A 208 6.17 4.10 -26.03
C PRO A 208 5.10 5.04 -26.63
N ALA A 209 5.14 5.28 -27.92
CA ALA A 209 4.19 6.13 -28.64
C ALA A 209 2.80 5.47 -28.79
N MET A 210 2.73 4.16 -28.67
CA MET A 210 1.46 3.40 -28.73
C MET A 210 0.85 3.08 -27.37
N ARG A 211 1.36 3.68 -26.31
CA ARG A 211 0.83 3.46 -24.95
C ARG A 211 -0.42 4.29 -24.73
N ALA A 212 -1.52 3.66 -24.41
CA ALA A 212 -2.61 4.33 -23.74
C ALA A 212 -2.19 4.67 -22.30
N PHE A 213 -2.30 5.95 -21.91
CA PHE A 213 -2.03 6.42 -20.54
C PHE A 213 -0.60 6.19 -19.99
N GLY A 214 0.40 6.01 -20.83
CA GLY A 214 1.79 5.83 -20.38
C GLY A 214 2.10 4.47 -19.72
N PHE A 215 1.15 3.55 -19.62
CA PHE A 215 1.34 2.23 -19.05
C PHE A 215 1.75 1.20 -20.10
N GLN A 216 2.52 0.20 -19.68
CA GLN A 216 2.80 -0.96 -20.53
C GLN A 216 1.68 -1.98 -20.34
N PHE A 217 0.81 -2.11 -21.31
CA PHE A 217 -0.21 -3.15 -21.29
C PHE A 217 0.34 -4.49 -21.77
N PRO A 218 -0.18 -5.62 -21.24
CA PRO A 218 0.05 -6.92 -21.87
C PRO A 218 -0.51 -6.91 -23.27
N VAL A 219 0.14 -7.63 -24.18
CA VAL A 219 -0.21 -7.69 -25.61
C VAL A 219 -1.65 -8.15 -25.86
N VAL A 220 -2.26 -8.85 -24.90
CA VAL A 220 -3.57 -9.51 -25.04
C VAL A 220 -4.71 -8.68 -24.44
N SER A 221 -4.44 -7.68 -23.61
CA SER A 221 -5.48 -6.88 -22.95
C SER A 221 -5.01 -5.47 -22.61
N CYS A 222 -5.94 -4.51 -22.67
CA CYS A 222 -5.72 -3.15 -22.19
C CYS A 222 -5.76 -3.04 -20.65
N GLY A 223 -6.10 -4.10 -19.94
CA GLY A 223 -6.14 -4.14 -18.48
C GLY A 223 -4.86 -4.73 -17.89
N ALA A 224 -4.31 -4.08 -16.87
CA ALA A 224 -3.13 -4.57 -16.17
C ALA A 224 -3.32 -5.94 -15.49
N THR A 225 -4.57 -6.38 -15.34
CA THR A 225 -4.96 -7.62 -14.67
C THR A 225 -5.12 -8.81 -15.61
N TYR A 226 -5.06 -8.60 -16.93
CA TYR A 226 -5.29 -9.64 -17.92
C TYR A 226 -3.99 -10.00 -18.64
N ALA A 227 -3.11 -10.70 -17.96
CA ALA A 227 -1.94 -11.30 -18.60
C ALA A 227 -2.31 -12.67 -19.19
N PRO A 228 -1.73 -13.09 -20.32
CA PRO A 228 -1.80 -14.47 -20.79
C PRO A 228 -1.31 -15.40 -19.70
N LYS A 229 -1.99 -16.52 -19.53
CA LYS A 229 -1.66 -17.50 -18.49
C LYS A 229 -1.34 -18.84 -19.11
N ASP A 230 -0.26 -19.43 -18.64
CA ASP A 230 0.18 -20.76 -18.99
C ASP A 230 -0.16 -21.72 -17.84
N VAL A 231 -0.80 -22.83 -18.15
CA VAL A 231 -1.18 -23.84 -17.16
C VAL A 231 0.00 -24.77 -16.96
N LEU A 232 0.62 -24.73 -15.78
CA LEU A 232 1.77 -25.56 -15.43
C LEU A 232 1.35 -26.96 -14.97
N GLY A 233 0.15 -27.10 -14.44
CA GLY A 233 -0.36 -28.40 -13.99
C GLY A 233 -1.57 -28.27 -13.07
N GLU A 234 -2.02 -29.41 -12.59
CA GLU A 234 -3.11 -29.54 -11.62
C GLU A 234 -2.70 -30.43 -10.46
N VAL A 235 -3.14 -30.08 -9.27
CA VAL A 235 -2.94 -30.87 -8.05
C VAL A 235 -4.30 -31.17 -7.40
N PRO A 236 -4.50 -32.34 -6.77
CA PRO A 236 -5.70 -32.61 -6.02
C PRO A 236 -5.77 -31.71 -4.78
N VAL A 237 -6.98 -31.45 -4.31
CA VAL A 237 -7.23 -30.85 -3.00
C VAL A 237 -7.46 -31.97 -2.01
N GLU A 238 -6.76 -31.95 -0.88
CA GLU A 238 -6.90 -32.92 0.16
C GLU A 238 -8.23 -32.77 0.92
N PRO A 239 -8.71 -33.79 1.66
CA PRO A 239 -9.98 -33.73 2.39
C PRO A 239 -10.10 -32.59 3.38
N ASP A 240 -9.00 -32.12 3.94
CA ASP A 240 -8.94 -30.97 4.87
C ASP A 240 -8.91 -29.61 4.15
N GLY A 241 -8.84 -29.59 2.84
CA GLY A 241 -8.80 -28.40 2.00
C GLY A 241 -7.39 -27.92 1.62
N SER A 242 -6.35 -28.61 2.05
CA SER A 242 -4.96 -28.27 1.67
C SER A 242 -4.57 -28.76 0.27
#